data_806d73bc4d4ce550a21af1f66b0470b6
#
_entry.id   806d73bc4d4ce550a21af1f66b0470b6
#
_cell.length_a   1.000
_cell.length_b   1.000
_cell.length_c   1.000
_cell.angle_alpha   90.00
_cell.angle_beta   90.00
_cell.angle_gamma   90.00
#
_symmetry.space_group_name_H-M   'P 1'
#
loop_
_entity.id
_entity.type
_entity.pdbx_description
1 polymer ?
#
loop_
_entity_poly.entity_id
_entity_poly.type
_entity_poly.pdbx_seq_one_letter_code
_entity_poly.pdbx_strand_id
1 'polypeptide(L)'
;FGLTGNMLVVLILVKYKRLKSMTDIYLLNLAISDLLFVFSLPFWAYYAVHDWIFGEVLCRILSGVYLLGFYSGIFFIILLTLDRYLAIVHAVFALKARTVTYGILASVVTWAVAVLISVPGVVFHKTQKESSGYTCSAHYPSDSTVSWKYSFILKMNILGLIVPMLIMIFSYSQILKTLLRSKNEKKQKAVKLIFVIMIFYFIFWTPFHISSFLHTFQNSLFIPDCELKGQLEKAIQVTETISMIHC
;
A
#
# COMPACT_ATOMS: atom_id res chain seq x y z
N PHE A 1 -0.02 -17.50 3.42
CA PHE A 1 -1.43 -17.06 3.43
C PHE A 1 -1.66 -16.06 2.30
N GLY A 2 -0.89 -14.97 2.16
CA GLY A 2 -1.08 -13.92 1.16
C GLY A 2 -1.11 -14.44 -0.27
N LEU A 3 -0.14 -15.26 -0.68
CA LEU A 3 -0.10 -15.84 -2.03
C LEU A 3 -1.37 -16.65 -2.32
N THR A 4 -1.71 -17.60 -1.44
CA THR A 4 -2.84 -18.51 -1.65
C THR A 4 -4.18 -17.76 -1.61
N GLY A 5 -4.33 -16.82 -0.68
CA GLY A 5 -5.55 -16.01 -0.54
C GLY A 5 -5.82 -15.16 -1.77
N ASN A 6 -4.83 -14.40 -2.22
CA ASN A 6 -4.97 -13.53 -3.39
C ASN A 6 -5.13 -14.30 -4.70
N MET A 7 -4.42 -15.44 -4.88
CA MET A 7 -4.63 -16.34 -6.02
C MET A 7 -6.06 -16.88 -6.06
N LEU A 8 -6.63 -17.27 -4.90
CA LEU A 8 -8.00 -17.73 -4.80
C LEU A 8 -9.00 -16.61 -5.16
N VAL A 9 -8.78 -15.39 -4.69
CA VAL A 9 -9.59 -14.23 -5.06
C VAL A 9 -9.58 -14.00 -6.57
N VAL A 10 -8.41 -14.00 -7.20
CA VAL A 10 -8.27 -13.89 -8.67
C VAL A 10 -9.06 -15.00 -9.37
N LEU A 11 -8.88 -16.24 -8.96
CA LEU A 11 -9.57 -17.39 -9.56
C LEU A 11 -11.11 -17.24 -9.46
N ILE A 12 -11.62 -16.88 -8.29
CA ILE A 12 -13.05 -16.73 -8.06
C ILE A 12 -13.63 -15.59 -8.90
N LEU A 13 -12.94 -14.44 -8.94
CA LEU A 13 -13.43 -13.27 -9.66
C LEU A 13 -13.42 -13.49 -11.19
N VAL A 14 -12.37 -14.10 -11.72
CA VAL A 14 -12.23 -14.32 -13.17
C VAL A 14 -13.11 -15.48 -13.64
N LYS A 15 -13.03 -16.64 -12.97
CA LYS A 15 -13.69 -17.87 -13.43
C LYS A 15 -15.17 -17.94 -13.06
N TYR A 16 -15.54 -17.54 -11.85
CA TYR A 16 -16.89 -17.72 -11.33
C TYR A 16 -17.75 -16.46 -11.40
N LYS A 17 -17.23 -15.31 -10.98
CA LYS A 17 -18.00 -14.04 -11.00
C LYS A 17 -18.01 -13.33 -12.35
N ARG A 18 -17.00 -13.57 -13.21
CA ARG A 18 -16.88 -12.97 -14.56
C ARG A 18 -16.87 -11.43 -14.54
N LEU A 19 -16.33 -10.80 -13.50
CA LEU A 19 -16.12 -9.36 -13.39
C LEU A 19 -17.34 -8.50 -13.78
N LYS A 20 -18.49 -8.81 -13.21
CA LYS A 20 -19.77 -8.17 -13.58
C LYS A 20 -19.99 -6.80 -12.95
N SER A 21 -19.19 -6.42 -11.97
CA SER A 21 -19.36 -5.16 -11.24
C SER A 21 -18.03 -4.40 -11.12
N MET A 22 -18.14 -3.08 -10.94
CA MET A 22 -17.02 -2.19 -10.63
C MET A 22 -16.24 -2.66 -9.39
N THR A 23 -16.94 -3.13 -8.36
CA THR A 23 -16.33 -3.71 -7.16
C THR A 23 -15.48 -4.94 -7.46
N ASP A 24 -15.96 -5.85 -8.34
CA ASP A 24 -15.19 -7.06 -8.69
C ASP A 24 -13.89 -6.69 -9.40
N ILE A 25 -13.90 -5.63 -10.23
CA ILE A 25 -12.72 -5.11 -10.91
C ILE A 25 -11.71 -4.58 -9.89
N TYR A 26 -12.15 -3.78 -8.94
CA TYR A 26 -11.25 -3.23 -7.92
C TYR A 26 -10.68 -4.30 -6.99
N LEU A 27 -11.48 -5.30 -6.60
CA LEU A 27 -11.01 -6.44 -5.81
C LEU A 27 -10.00 -7.29 -6.59
N LEU A 28 -10.20 -7.49 -7.89
CA LEU A 28 -9.22 -8.18 -8.73
C LEU A 28 -7.89 -7.43 -8.77
N ASN A 29 -7.94 -6.12 -9.00
CA ASN A 29 -6.74 -5.29 -9.06
C ASN A 29 -6.04 -5.21 -7.70
N LEU A 30 -6.78 -5.16 -6.59
CA LEU A 30 -6.21 -5.25 -5.24
C LEU A 30 -5.47 -6.58 -5.06
N ALA A 31 -6.07 -7.70 -5.42
CA ALA A 31 -5.42 -9.00 -5.33
C ALA A 31 -4.15 -9.09 -6.22
N ILE A 32 -4.15 -8.46 -7.40
CA ILE A 32 -2.96 -8.36 -8.26
C ILE A 32 -1.87 -7.51 -7.59
N SER A 33 -2.24 -6.37 -6.98
CA SER A 33 -1.31 -5.52 -6.22
C SER A 33 -0.65 -6.28 -5.07
N ASP A 34 -1.43 -7.04 -4.31
CA ASP A 34 -0.95 -7.87 -3.21
C ASP A 34 -0.03 -8.98 -3.72
N LEU A 35 -0.34 -9.62 -4.85
CA LEU A 35 0.51 -10.65 -5.46
C LEU A 35 1.85 -10.08 -5.93
N LEU A 36 1.89 -8.87 -6.51
CA LEU A 36 3.14 -8.19 -6.86
C LEU A 36 4.00 -7.93 -5.62
N PHE A 37 3.37 -7.43 -4.56
CA PHE A 37 4.03 -7.20 -3.29
C PHE A 37 4.58 -8.50 -2.69
N VAL A 38 3.75 -9.54 -2.55
CA VAL A 38 4.11 -10.86 -2.01
C VAL A 38 5.22 -11.52 -2.82
N PHE A 39 5.25 -11.34 -4.15
CA PHE A 39 6.31 -11.87 -5.01
C PHE A 39 7.69 -11.30 -4.67
N SER A 40 7.77 -10.06 -4.21
CA SER A 40 9.04 -9.44 -3.82
C SER A 40 9.55 -9.91 -2.45
N LEU A 41 8.67 -10.38 -1.56
CA LEU A 41 9.02 -10.69 -0.16
C LEU A 41 10.10 -11.75 0.04
N PRO A 42 10.17 -12.87 -0.70
CA PRO A 42 11.23 -13.85 -0.50
C PRO A 42 12.63 -13.28 -0.66
N PHE A 43 12.82 -12.33 -1.58
CA PHE A 43 14.11 -11.68 -1.83
C PHE A 43 14.48 -10.73 -0.68
N TRP A 44 13.51 -9.96 -0.19
CA TRP A 44 13.70 -9.08 0.97
C TRP A 44 13.92 -9.86 2.26
N ALA A 45 13.21 -10.99 2.45
CA ALA A 45 13.39 -11.87 3.60
C ALA A 45 14.79 -12.51 3.60
N TYR A 46 15.29 -12.95 2.43
CA TYR A 46 16.67 -13.43 2.31
C TYR A 46 17.67 -12.31 2.65
N TYR A 47 17.49 -11.12 2.08
CA TYR A 47 18.35 -9.97 2.32
C TYR A 47 18.35 -9.49 3.77
N ALA A 48 17.27 -9.69 4.52
CA ALA A 48 17.19 -9.32 5.94
C ALA A 48 18.17 -10.09 6.85
N VAL A 49 18.63 -11.27 6.43
CA VAL A 49 19.54 -12.14 7.20
C VAL A 49 20.87 -12.45 6.48
N HIS A 50 21.00 -12.05 5.23
CA HIS A 50 22.18 -12.27 4.38
C HIS A 50 22.49 -11.03 3.57
N ASP A 51 23.64 -11.02 2.90
CA ASP A 51 24.01 -9.99 1.96
C ASP A 51 23.12 -10.02 0.70
N TRP A 52 23.06 -8.88 -0.01
CA TRP A 52 22.36 -8.81 -1.28
C TRP A 52 23.14 -9.51 -2.39
N ILE A 53 22.70 -10.70 -2.81
CA ILE A 53 23.38 -11.52 -3.82
C ILE A 53 22.76 -11.45 -5.22
N PHE A 54 21.59 -10.78 -5.36
CA PHE A 54 20.77 -10.84 -6.58
C PHE A 54 21.17 -9.83 -7.67
N GLY A 55 22.20 -9.01 -7.41
CA GLY A 55 22.71 -8.03 -8.36
C GLY A 55 21.86 -6.75 -8.47
N GLU A 56 22.37 -5.80 -9.28
CA GLU A 56 21.77 -4.46 -9.36
C GLU A 56 20.42 -4.45 -10.07
N VAL A 57 20.26 -5.23 -11.13
CA VAL A 57 19.01 -5.26 -11.91
C VAL A 57 17.85 -5.71 -11.04
N LEU A 58 18.00 -6.79 -10.26
CA LEU A 58 16.96 -7.27 -9.36
C LEU A 58 16.74 -6.33 -8.17
N CYS A 59 17.78 -5.64 -7.66
CA CYS A 59 17.63 -4.61 -6.64
C CYS A 59 16.67 -3.51 -7.12
N ARG A 60 16.84 -2.99 -8.32
CA ARG A 60 15.99 -1.94 -8.91
C ARG A 60 14.57 -2.44 -9.19
N ILE A 61 14.45 -3.61 -9.83
CA ILE A 61 13.13 -4.18 -10.18
C ILE A 61 12.33 -4.49 -8.93
N LEU A 62 12.91 -5.17 -7.96
CA LEU A 62 12.21 -5.58 -6.75
C LEU A 62 11.80 -4.38 -5.88
N SER A 63 12.64 -3.33 -5.81
CA SER A 63 12.27 -2.08 -5.14
C SER A 63 11.09 -1.39 -5.84
N GLY A 64 11.09 -1.38 -7.18
CA GLY A 64 9.97 -0.86 -7.96
C GLY A 64 8.69 -1.66 -7.78
N VAL A 65 8.77 -2.98 -7.83
CA VAL A 65 7.62 -3.90 -7.64
C VAL A 65 7.05 -3.79 -6.23
N TYR A 66 7.89 -3.70 -5.21
CA TYR A 66 7.49 -3.47 -3.82
C TYR A 66 6.66 -2.18 -3.68
N LEU A 67 7.19 -1.05 -4.19
CA LEU A 67 6.49 0.23 -4.14
C LEU A 67 5.24 0.26 -5.01
N LEU A 68 5.28 -0.38 -6.18
CA LEU A 68 4.13 -0.50 -7.06
C LEU A 68 2.99 -1.27 -6.38
N GLY A 69 3.28 -2.43 -5.78
CA GLY A 69 2.32 -3.20 -5.00
C GLY A 69 1.75 -2.40 -3.84
N PHE A 70 2.61 -1.73 -3.07
CA PHE A 70 2.21 -0.88 -1.94
C PHE A 70 1.26 0.26 -2.36
N TYR A 71 1.65 1.11 -3.33
CA TYR A 71 0.81 2.24 -3.72
C TYR A 71 -0.45 1.84 -4.46
N SER A 72 -0.39 0.85 -5.35
CA SER A 72 -1.59 0.37 -6.04
C SER A 72 -2.56 -0.28 -5.07
N GLY A 73 -2.10 -1.07 -4.11
CA GLY A 73 -2.93 -1.69 -3.08
C GLY A 73 -3.74 -0.65 -2.31
N ILE A 74 -3.09 0.36 -1.73
CA ILE A 74 -3.80 1.40 -0.97
C ILE A 74 -4.78 2.20 -1.85
N PHE A 75 -4.42 2.50 -3.10
CA PHE A 75 -5.31 3.22 -4.01
C PHE A 75 -6.53 2.38 -4.37
N PHE A 76 -6.41 1.06 -4.56
CA PHE A 76 -7.56 0.19 -4.77
C PHE A 76 -8.44 0.05 -3.53
N ILE A 77 -7.87 0.07 -2.31
CA ILE A 77 -8.66 0.15 -1.06
C ILE A 77 -9.46 1.46 -1.01
N ILE A 78 -8.85 2.60 -1.41
CA ILE A 78 -9.56 3.88 -1.51
C ILE A 78 -10.70 3.79 -2.53
N LEU A 79 -10.46 3.26 -3.73
CA LEU A 79 -11.49 3.10 -4.76
C LEU A 79 -12.64 2.21 -4.30
N LEU A 80 -12.36 1.10 -3.61
CA LEU A 80 -13.36 0.23 -2.99
C LEU A 80 -14.20 0.98 -1.95
N THR A 81 -13.56 1.81 -1.14
CA THR A 81 -14.22 2.65 -0.13
C THR A 81 -15.17 3.65 -0.79
N LEU A 82 -14.68 4.36 -1.82
CA LEU A 82 -15.48 5.32 -2.59
C LEU A 82 -16.62 4.64 -3.35
N ASP A 83 -16.40 3.44 -3.91
CA ASP A 83 -17.45 2.64 -4.54
C ASP A 83 -18.58 2.31 -3.55
N ARG A 84 -18.25 1.94 -2.31
CA ARG A 84 -19.25 1.71 -1.26
C ARG A 84 -19.94 2.99 -0.81
N TYR A 85 -19.19 4.07 -0.66
CA TYR A 85 -19.76 5.37 -0.33
C TYR A 85 -20.79 5.81 -1.37
N LEU A 86 -20.45 5.77 -2.64
CA LEU A 86 -21.39 6.11 -3.73
C LEU A 86 -22.62 5.19 -3.73
N ALA A 87 -22.41 3.88 -3.59
CA ALA A 87 -23.49 2.89 -3.63
C ALA A 87 -24.53 3.05 -2.49
N ILE A 88 -24.13 3.62 -1.36
CA ILE A 88 -24.95 3.68 -0.15
C ILE A 88 -25.48 5.08 0.09
N VAL A 89 -24.60 6.07 0.05
CA VAL A 89 -24.95 7.47 0.36
C VAL A 89 -25.57 8.16 -0.85
N HIS A 90 -25.08 7.89 -2.05
CA HIS A 90 -25.53 8.51 -3.31
C HIS A 90 -26.10 7.47 -4.29
N ALA A 91 -27.03 6.63 -3.81
CA ALA A 91 -27.53 5.46 -4.55
C ALA A 91 -28.10 5.79 -5.95
N VAL A 92 -28.78 6.92 -6.13
CA VAL A 92 -29.35 7.33 -7.41
C VAL A 92 -28.24 7.69 -8.42
N PHE A 93 -27.24 8.44 -7.98
CA PHE A 93 -26.05 8.77 -8.79
C PHE A 93 -25.26 7.50 -9.14
N ALA A 94 -25.12 6.61 -8.18
CA ALA A 94 -24.40 5.35 -8.32
C ALA A 94 -24.95 4.45 -9.42
N LEU A 95 -26.26 4.47 -9.71
CA LEU A 95 -26.86 3.69 -10.80
C LEU A 95 -26.28 4.05 -12.18
N LYS A 96 -25.89 5.29 -12.39
CA LYS A 96 -25.28 5.76 -13.63
C LYS A 96 -23.75 5.67 -13.63
N ALA A 97 -23.11 5.93 -12.49
CA ALA A 97 -21.67 6.02 -12.37
C ALA A 97 -20.95 4.67 -12.15
N ARG A 98 -21.63 3.67 -11.56
CA ARG A 98 -21.02 2.38 -11.22
C ARG A 98 -21.09 1.36 -12.34
N THR A 99 -20.44 1.66 -13.45
CA THR A 99 -20.34 0.74 -14.60
C THR A 99 -18.99 0.01 -14.63
N VAL A 100 -18.96 -1.13 -15.33
CA VAL A 100 -17.72 -1.90 -15.57
C VAL A 100 -16.69 -1.02 -16.31
N THR A 101 -17.13 -0.24 -17.29
CA THR A 101 -16.27 0.65 -18.08
C THR A 101 -15.56 1.69 -17.21
N TYR A 102 -16.30 2.38 -16.33
CA TYR A 102 -15.68 3.33 -15.40
C TYR A 102 -14.76 2.64 -14.39
N GLY A 103 -15.09 1.41 -13.99
CA GLY A 103 -14.22 0.60 -13.14
C GLY A 103 -12.87 0.28 -13.81
N ILE A 104 -12.89 -0.10 -15.09
CA ILE A 104 -11.68 -0.36 -15.86
C ILE A 104 -10.87 0.93 -16.04
N LEU A 105 -11.52 2.03 -16.46
CA LEU A 105 -10.85 3.31 -16.66
C LEU A 105 -10.16 3.81 -15.38
N ALA A 106 -10.88 3.78 -14.26
CA ALA A 106 -10.31 4.15 -12.96
C ALA A 106 -9.13 3.24 -12.58
N SER A 107 -9.20 1.94 -12.88
CA SER A 107 -8.10 1.02 -12.62
C SER A 107 -6.86 1.34 -13.46
N VAL A 108 -7.02 1.64 -14.75
CA VAL A 108 -5.91 2.05 -15.63
C VAL A 108 -5.23 3.32 -15.11
N VAL A 109 -6.03 4.33 -14.73
CA VAL A 109 -5.50 5.57 -14.14
C VAL A 109 -4.76 5.28 -12.83
N THR A 110 -5.31 4.43 -11.99
CA THR A 110 -4.69 4.04 -10.71
C THR A 110 -3.34 3.36 -10.92
N TRP A 111 -3.25 2.42 -11.86
CA TRP A 111 -1.98 1.78 -12.19
C TRP A 111 -0.97 2.77 -12.76
N ALA A 112 -1.38 3.66 -13.65
CA ALA A 112 -0.50 4.70 -14.20
C ALA A 112 0.07 5.62 -13.10
N VAL A 113 -0.78 6.07 -12.18
CA VAL A 113 -0.36 6.88 -11.03
C VAL A 113 0.58 6.09 -10.12
N ALA A 114 0.27 4.83 -9.80
CA ALA A 114 1.11 3.98 -8.96
C ALA A 114 2.50 3.75 -9.58
N VAL A 115 2.57 3.50 -10.90
CA VAL A 115 3.84 3.39 -11.64
C VAL A 115 4.65 4.67 -11.52
N LEU A 116 4.07 5.83 -11.82
CA LEU A 116 4.76 7.12 -11.74
C LEU A 116 5.32 7.41 -10.34
N ILE A 117 4.56 7.11 -9.30
CA ILE A 117 5.00 7.30 -7.91
C ILE A 117 6.13 6.33 -7.53
N SER A 118 6.16 5.14 -8.13
CA SER A 118 7.15 4.09 -7.86
C SER A 118 8.47 4.28 -8.62
N VAL A 119 8.50 5.09 -9.68
CA VAL A 119 9.72 5.36 -10.49
C VAL A 119 10.95 5.71 -9.63
N PRO A 120 10.88 6.58 -8.62
CA PRO A 120 12.05 6.89 -7.79
C PRO A 120 12.64 5.65 -7.10
N GLY A 121 11.81 4.66 -6.75
CA GLY A 121 12.28 3.39 -6.19
C GLY A 121 13.15 2.61 -7.17
N VAL A 122 12.81 2.61 -8.45
CA VAL A 122 13.63 1.96 -9.50
C VAL A 122 14.91 2.74 -9.77
N VAL A 123 14.81 4.06 -9.83
CA VAL A 123 15.93 4.94 -10.24
C VAL A 123 17.01 5.05 -9.17
N PHE A 124 16.60 5.20 -7.91
CA PHE A 124 17.54 5.49 -6.82
C PHE A 124 18.06 4.24 -6.10
N HIS A 125 17.45 3.07 -6.25
CA HIS A 125 17.99 1.84 -5.66
C HIS A 125 19.15 1.30 -6.47
N LYS A 126 20.24 1.00 -5.77
CA LYS A 126 21.48 0.45 -6.33
C LYS A 126 22.10 -0.56 -5.38
N THR A 127 22.84 -1.49 -5.93
CA THR A 127 23.74 -2.35 -5.15
C THR A 127 25.04 -1.61 -4.87
N GLN A 128 25.45 -1.62 -3.59
CA GLN A 128 26.74 -1.08 -3.16
C GLN A 128 27.51 -2.13 -2.38
N LYS A 129 28.82 -2.17 -2.57
CA LYS A 129 29.71 -3.01 -1.76
C LYS A 129 30.11 -2.23 -0.52
N GLU A 130 29.74 -2.72 0.63
CA GLU A 130 30.15 -2.22 1.93
C GLU A 130 31.19 -3.14 2.55
N SER A 131 31.78 -2.77 3.70
CA SER A 131 32.76 -3.58 4.40
C SER A 131 32.25 -4.96 4.84
N SER A 132 30.94 -5.06 5.08
CA SER A 132 30.25 -6.28 5.52
C SER A 132 29.67 -7.13 4.38
N GLY A 133 29.62 -6.62 3.12
CA GLY A 133 29.03 -7.32 1.98
C GLY A 133 28.32 -6.40 0.99
N TYR A 134 27.45 -6.96 0.15
CA TYR A 134 26.65 -6.17 -0.79
C TYR A 134 25.31 -5.77 -0.16
N THR A 135 24.95 -4.50 -0.35
CA THR A 135 23.67 -3.94 0.07
C THR A 135 22.83 -3.48 -1.11
N CYS A 136 21.49 -3.55 -1.00
CA CYS A 136 20.54 -2.96 -1.94
C CYS A 136 19.79 -1.85 -1.20
N SER A 137 20.09 -0.59 -1.52
CA SER A 137 19.54 0.57 -0.83
C SER A 137 19.38 1.78 -1.74
N ALA A 138 18.59 2.76 -1.29
CA ALA A 138 18.36 3.98 -2.03
C ALA A 138 19.57 4.93 -1.92
N HIS A 139 20.14 5.31 -3.05
CA HIS A 139 21.26 6.24 -3.16
C HIS A 139 20.79 7.47 -3.93
N TYR A 140 20.68 8.57 -3.22
CA TYR A 140 20.28 9.87 -3.80
C TYR A 140 21.51 10.68 -4.22
N PRO A 141 21.37 11.64 -5.17
CA PRO A 141 22.46 12.54 -5.56
C PRO A 141 23.02 13.30 -4.36
N SER A 142 24.35 13.42 -4.28
CA SER A 142 25.08 13.98 -3.12
C SER A 142 24.60 15.37 -2.70
N ASP A 143 24.32 16.24 -3.67
CA ASP A 143 23.96 17.64 -3.43
C ASP A 143 22.54 17.81 -2.85
N SER A 144 21.70 16.78 -2.92
CA SER A 144 20.28 16.84 -2.52
C SER A 144 19.80 15.60 -1.74
N THR A 145 20.73 14.77 -1.25
CA THR A 145 20.43 13.50 -0.56
C THR A 145 19.40 13.66 0.55
N VAL A 146 19.58 14.66 1.42
CA VAL A 146 18.68 14.92 2.56
C VAL A 146 17.29 15.30 2.07
N SER A 147 17.21 16.20 1.09
CA SER A 147 15.92 16.66 0.53
C SER A 147 15.14 15.52 -0.13
N TRP A 148 15.80 14.65 -0.90
CA TRP A 148 15.17 13.48 -1.53
C TRP A 148 14.69 12.45 -0.51
N LYS A 149 15.48 12.16 0.51
CA LYS A 149 15.11 11.23 1.59
C LYS A 149 13.86 11.73 2.33
N TYR A 150 13.84 13.00 2.74
CA TYR A 150 12.68 13.59 3.39
C TYR A 150 11.45 13.61 2.49
N SER A 151 11.60 14.00 1.24
CA SER A 151 10.51 14.01 0.25
C SER A 151 9.93 12.62 0.03
N PHE A 152 10.76 11.58 -0.05
CA PHE A 152 10.32 10.19 -0.22
C PHE A 152 9.50 9.72 0.99
N ILE A 153 10.00 9.89 2.21
CA ILE A 153 9.32 9.47 3.44
C ILE A 153 8.04 10.28 3.65
N LEU A 154 8.08 11.58 3.42
CA LEU A 154 6.90 12.44 3.54
C LEU A 154 5.81 12.03 2.55
N LYS A 155 6.17 11.79 1.28
CA LYS A 155 5.26 11.27 0.26
C LYS A 155 4.65 9.93 0.66
N MET A 156 5.47 9.00 1.16
CA MET A 156 5.03 7.69 1.61
C MET A 156 4.03 7.79 2.78
N ASN A 157 4.27 8.68 3.74
CA ASN A 157 3.36 8.92 4.87
C ASN A 157 2.07 9.63 4.44
N ILE A 158 2.15 10.63 3.55
CA ILE A 158 0.96 11.36 3.08
C ILE A 158 0.08 10.44 2.24
N LEU A 159 0.63 9.79 1.21
CA LEU A 159 -0.14 8.97 0.27
C LEU A 159 -0.47 7.58 0.81
N GLY A 160 0.37 7.02 1.66
CA GLY A 160 0.17 5.68 2.23
C GLY A 160 -0.64 5.66 3.54
N LEU A 161 -0.68 6.76 4.29
CA LEU A 161 -1.37 6.80 5.58
C LEU A 161 -2.39 7.93 5.69
N ILE A 162 -1.95 9.20 5.58
CA ILE A 162 -2.77 10.36 5.95
C ILE A 162 -3.97 10.51 5.01
N VAL A 163 -3.73 10.59 3.71
CA VAL A 163 -4.80 10.78 2.71
C VAL A 163 -5.79 9.60 2.70
N PRO A 164 -5.34 8.34 2.65
CA PRO A 164 -6.25 7.19 2.77
C PRO A 164 -7.10 7.23 4.04
N MET A 165 -6.48 7.51 5.19
CA MET A 165 -7.17 7.56 6.47
C MET A 165 -8.27 8.62 6.49
N LEU A 166 -7.99 9.82 5.99
CA LEU A 166 -9.00 10.90 5.93
C LEU A 166 -10.17 10.54 5.02
N ILE A 167 -9.90 10.00 3.82
CA ILE A 167 -10.94 9.56 2.88
C ILE A 167 -11.81 8.47 3.51
N MET A 168 -11.19 7.51 4.19
CA MET A 168 -11.90 6.39 4.81
C MET A 168 -12.74 6.83 6.01
N ILE A 169 -12.19 7.65 6.92
CA ILE A 169 -12.94 8.20 8.06
C ILE A 169 -14.17 8.98 7.56
N PHE A 170 -13.99 9.85 6.57
CA PHE A 170 -15.10 10.60 5.98
C PHE A 170 -16.14 9.66 5.37
N SER A 171 -15.73 8.77 4.47
CA SER A 171 -16.65 7.87 3.75
C SER A 171 -17.43 6.96 4.71
N TYR A 172 -16.75 6.33 5.68
CA TYR A 172 -17.41 5.44 6.64
C TYR A 172 -18.31 6.16 7.62
N SER A 173 -17.97 7.39 8.03
CA SER A 173 -18.86 8.19 8.87
C SER A 173 -20.20 8.49 8.16
N GLN A 174 -20.18 8.79 6.88
CA GLN A 174 -21.40 9.01 6.08
C GLN A 174 -22.16 7.71 5.79
N ILE A 175 -21.44 6.64 5.49
CA ILE A 175 -22.03 5.31 5.30
C ILE A 175 -22.77 4.86 6.58
N LEU A 176 -22.15 4.99 7.75
CA LEU A 176 -22.75 4.62 9.02
C LEU A 176 -24.02 5.43 9.31
N LYS A 177 -23.98 6.76 9.10
CA LYS A 177 -25.18 7.62 9.24
C LYS A 177 -26.32 7.14 8.36
N THR A 178 -26.03 6.73 7.13
CA THR A 178 -27.05 6.25 6.17
C THR A 178 -27.57 4.86 6.55
N LEU A 179 -26.69 3.95 7.00
CA LEU A 179 -27.08 2.59 7.38
C LEU A 179 -27.88 2.54 8.67
N LEU A 180 -27.60 3.41 9.63
CA LEU A 180 -28.40 3.53 10.86
C LEU A 180 -29.86 3.91 10.57
N ARG A 181 -30.11 4.57 9.44
CA ARG A 181 -31.46 4.91 8.94
C ARG A 181 -32.10 3.81 8.09
N SER A 182 -31.34 2.78 7.68
CA SER A 182 -31.78 1.73 6.75
C SER A 182 -31.47 0.34 7.30
N LYS A 183 -32.48 -0.54 7.40
CA LYS A 183 -32.32 -1.94 7.87
C LYS A 183 -31.90 -2.93 6.75
N ASN A 184 -31.12 -2.53 5.75
CA ASN A 184 -30.74 -3.41 4.63
C ASN A 184 -29.50 -4.26 4.96
N GLU A 185 -29.69 -5.51 5.35
CA GLU A 185 -28.64 -6.45 5.76
C GLU A 185 -27.58 -6.73 4.66
N LYS A 186 -27.98 -6.80 3.37
CA LYS A 186 -27.05 -7.06 2.26
C LYS A 186 -26.04 -5.92 2.10
N LYS A 187 -26.51 -4.67 2.24
CA LYS A 187 -25.63 -3.50 2.21
C LYS A 187 -24.66 -3.51 3.40
N GLN A 188 -25.13 -3.87 4.59
CA GLN A 188 -24.31 -3.95 5.81
C GLN A 188 -23.18 -4.99 5.67
N LYS A 189 -23.44 -6.18 5.11
CA LYS A 189 -22.42 -7.23 4.90
C LYS A 189 -21.30 -6.76 3.95
N ALA A 190 -21.67 -6.11 2.84
CA ALA A 190 -20.67 -5.60 1.88
C ALA A 190 -19.77 -4.50 2.48
N VAL A 191 -20.34 -3.60 3.28
CA VAL A 191 -19.58 -2.56 3.98
C VAL A 191 -18.65 -3.16 5.02
N LYS A 192 -19.14 -4.15 5.79
CA LYS A 192 -18.33 -4.81 6.82
C LYS A 192 -17.06 -5.44 6.24
N LEU A 193 -17.15 -6.08 5.06
CA LEU A 193 -15.97 -6.69 4.43
C LEU A 193 -14.89 -5.64 4.12
N ILE A 194 -15.27 -4.54 3.45
CA ILE A 194 -14.30 -3.51 3.08
C ILE A 194 -13.77 -2.76 4.31
N PHE A 195 -14.62 -2.55 5.31
CA PHE A 195 -14.20 -1.99 6.59
C PHE A 195 -13.14 -2.84 7.30
N VAL A 196 -13.30 -4.18 7.27
CA VAL A 196 -12.32 -5.11 7.82
C VAL A 196 -10.98 -4.99 7.08
N ILE A 197 -10.98 -5.02 5.75
CA ILE A 197 -9.76 -4.85 4.94
C ILE A 197 -9.04 -3.54 5.30
N MET A 198 -9.78 -2.45 5.41
CA MET A 198 -9.26 -1.14 5.79
C MET A 198 -8.62 -1.15 7.19
N ILE A 199 -9.31 -1.71 8.19
CA ILE A 199 -8.79 -1.79 9.57
C ILE A 199 -7.50 -2.59 9.60
N PHE A 200 -7.45 -3.74 8.92
CA PHE A 200 -6.23 -4.54 8.82
C PHE A 200 -5.09 -3.72 8.19
N TYR A 201 -5.34 -3.02 7.09
CA TYR A 201 -4.34 -2.14 6.50
C TYR A 201 -3.76 -1.17 7.53
N PHE A 202 -4.61 -0.41 8.25
CA PHE A 202 -4.12 0.59 9.21
C PHE A 202 -3.42 -0.02 10.42
N ILE A 203 -3.91 -1.13 10.96
CA ILE A 203 -3.26 -1.79 12.11
C ILE A 203 -1.84 -2.21 11.74
N PHE A 204 -1.65 -2.79 10.57
CA PHE A 204 -0.35 -3.32 10.17
C PHE A 204 0.62 -2.25 9.64
N TRP A 205 0.13 -1.24 8.92
CA TRP A 205 0.99 -0.24 8.31
C TRP A 205 1.27 1.00 9.17
N THR A 206 0.36 1.41 10.07
CA THR A 206 0.56 2.61 10.89
C THR A 206 1.84 2.55 11.74
N PRO A 207 2.19 1.44 12.42
CA PRO A 207 3.43 1.37 13.19
C PRO A 207 4.69 1.60 12.33
N PHE A 208 4.73 1.03 11.13
CA PHE A 208 5.82 1.24 10.18
C PHE A 208 5.93 2.71 9.74
N HIS A 209 4.81 3.33 9.39
CA HIS A 209 4.78 4.75 8.99
C HIS A 209 5.28 5.67 10.11
N ILE A 210 4.86 5.43 11.35
CA ILE A 210 5.29 6.20 12.52
C ILE A 210 6.80 6.01 12.75
N SER A 211 7.28 4.77 12.79
CA SER A 211 8.70 4.46 13.02
C SER A 211 9.60 5.07 11.96
N SER A 212 9.21 4.95 10.69
CA SER A 212 9.93 5.50 9.54
C SER A 212 9.97 7.03 9.54
N PHE A 213 8.86 7.66 9.93
CA PHE A 213 8.79 9.11 10.10
C PHE A 213 9.70 9.59 11.22
N LEU A 214 9.59 9.01 12.40
CA LEU A 214 10.41 9.39 13.57
C LEU A 214 11.90 9.20 13.29
N HIS A 215 12.30 8.08 12.70
CA HIS A 215 13.71 7.84 12.36
C HIS A 215 14.26 8.88 11.35
N THR A 216 13.44 9.27 10.37
CA THR A 216 13.89 10.23 9.35
C THR A 216 14.01 11.65 9.91
N PHE A 217 13.09 12.06 10.78
CA PHE A 217 13.02 13.42 11.30
C PHE A 217 13.63 13.59 12.69
N GLN A 218 14.22 12.54 13.29
CA GLN A 218 14.76 12.61 14.65
C GLN A 218 15.77 13.75 14.85
N ASN A 219 16.64 14.01 13.86
CA ASN A 219 17.63 15.11 13.94
C ASN A 219 16.95 16.49 13.91
N SER A 220 15.81 16.62 13.23
CA SER A 220 15.01 17.85 13.15
C SER A 220 14.12 18.05 14.38
N LEU A 221 13.79 16.97 15.09
CA LEU A 221 13.01 17.00 16.33
C LEU A 221 13.87 17.23 17.60
N PHE A 222 15.14 17.63 17.42
CA PHE A 222 16.08 17.89 18.54
C PHE A 222 16.27 16.71 19.52
N ILE A 223 16.23 15.47 19.05
CA ILE A 223 16.50 14.27 19.85
C ILE A 223 17.78 13.61 19.31
N PRO A 224 18.98 14.16 19.55
CA PRO A 224 20.24 13.58 19.09
C PRO A 224 20.70 12.50 20.08
N ASP A 225 19.97 11.38 20.13
CA ASP A 225 20.33 10.22 20.97
C ASP A 225 20.71 9.05 20.07
N CYS A 226 21.96 8.59 20.19
CA CYS A 226 22.49 7.48 19.42
C CYS A 226 21.80 6.16 19.76
N GLU A 227 21.38 5.99 21.02
CA GLU A 227 20.64 4.82 21.48
C GLU A 227 19.24 4.80 20.88
N LEU A 228 18.55 5.94 20.87
CA LEU A 228 17.23 6.08 20.26
C LEU A 228 17.27 5.77 18.75
N LYS A 229 18.33 6.18 18.05
CA LYS A 229 18.50 5.87 16.64
C LYS A 229 18.55 4.37 16.39
N GLY A 230 19.35 3.63 17.16
CA GLY A 230 19.43 2.17 17.05
C GLY A 230 18.11 1.47 17.40
N GLN A 231 17.35 2.00 18.37
CA GLN A 231 16.02 1.49 18.70
C GLN A 231 15.01 1.75 17.57
N LEU A 232 15.02 2.91 16.93
CA LEU A 232 14.15 3.24 15.81
C LEU A 232 14.47 2.39 14.57
N GLU A 233 15.74 2.11 14.27
CA GLU A 233 16.13 1.21 13.19
C GLU A 233 15.57 -0.20 13.40
N LYS A 234 15.67 -0.74 14.59
CA LYS A 234 15.07 -2.03 14.97
C LYS A 234 13.54 -1.99 14.89
N ALA A 235 12.92 -0.89 15.35
CA ALA A 235 11.47 -0.71 15.27
C ALA A 235 10.98 -0.67 13.83
N ILE A 236 11.72 -0.04 12.91
CA ILE A 236 11.38 -0.05 11.47
C ILE A 236 11.41 -1.48 10.93
N GLN A 237 12.48 -2.24 11.18
CA GLN A 237 12.60 -3.63 10.69
C GLN A 237 11.47 -4.51 11.20
N VAL A 238 11.14 -4.43 12.48
CA VAL A 238 10.04 -5.22 13.09
C VAL A 238 8.69 -4.79 12.54
N THR A 239 8.41 -3.49 12.48
CA THR A 239 7.12 -2.97 12.03
C THR A 239 6.92 -3.16 10.52
N GLU A 240 7.98 -3.07 9.72
CA GLU A 240 7.95 -3.42 8.30
C GLU A 240 7.61 -4.89 8.10
N THR A 241 8.27 -5.80 8.85
CA THR A 241 7.98 -7.23 8.80
C THR A 241 6.53 -7.53 9.18
N ILE A 242 6.02 -6.87 10.22
CA ILE A 242 4.61 -7.01 10.65
C ILE A 242 3.67 -6.47 9.57
N SER A 243 3.99 -5.34 8.93
CA SER A 243 3.16 -4.77 7.88
C SER A 243 3.00 -5.69 6.66
N MET A 244 4.00 -6.52 6.39
CA MET A 244 3.96 -7.50 5.29
C MET A 244 2.94 -8.63 5.49
N ILE A 245 2.43 -8.83 6.72
CA ILE A 245 1.45 -9.88 7.04
C ILE A 245 0.04 -9.54 6.51
N HIS A 246 -0.23 -8.27 6.21
CA HIS A 246 -1.58 -7.83 5.80
C HIS A 246 -2.02 -8.34 4.41
N CYS A 247 -1.08 -8.71 3.53
CA CYS A 247 -1.35 -9.30 2.20
C CYS A 247 -1.76 -10.81 2.33
#